data_bc3eda6153cb4bbf2e68e7743fcf2805
#
_entry.id   bc3eda6153cb4bbf2e68e7743fcf2805
#
_cell.length_a   1.000
_cell.length_b   1.000
_cell.length_c   1.000
_cell.angle_alpha   90.00
_cell.angle_beta   90.00
_cell.angle_gamma   90.00
#
_symmetry.space_group_name_H-M   'P 1'
#
loop_
_entity.id
_entity.type
_entity.pdbx_description
1 polymer ?
#
loop_
_entity_poly.entity_id
_entity_poly.type
_entity_poly.pdbx_seq_one_letter_code
_entity_poly.pdbx_strand_id
1 'polypeptide(L)'
;MAKLWAGRAEKETAQIADDFNSSLHFDCRMYRQDITGSMAHAAMLAHCGILTEEEAQTLIFGLAGIMADLDEGKLQFDPSAEDIHMFVEQVLTERLGDVGKKLHTARSRNDQVALDLRLYLRQEIASIRTLVLELLEAVTDKAEQYKTAIMPGYTHLQRAQPITFGHHLMAYAMMLQRDIGRLDDAAKRMDVSPIGCCALAGTTFPIDRVYEAQQLGFSQVALNSLDGVSDRDFCVEFLSACSLLMMHLSRFSEELILWSSWEFHFVELDDGFTTGSSIMPQKKNPDMAELCRGKTGRVYGDLMALLTTLKGLPLAYNKDMQEDKEAVFDAVDTVKMCLQVFTPMIATMKPCTDTMYKAAQKGFINATDLADYMTKKGLPFRTAYKISGELVAWCIHHDTVLEALPLETLKQYSDVFDEDVYEAIALENCVARRTSLGGPASVEAQIAAIKTYLSQQKTDEKGE
;
A
#
# COMPACT_ATOMS: atom_id res chain seq x y z
N MET A 1 0.46 -7.12 -40.63
CA MET A 1 1.90 -6.77 -40.65
C MET A 1 2.78 -8.01 -40.67
N ALA A 2 3.96 -7.99 -41.29
CA ALA A 2 4.87 -9.14 -41.24
C ALA A 2 5.43 -9.27 -39.80
N LYS A 3 5.33 -10.44 -39.23
CA LYS A 3 5.81 -10.71 -37.85
C LYS A 3 7.34 -10.80 -37.88
N LEU A 4 8.00 -10.07 -36.99
CA LEU A 4 9.47 -10.02 -36.90
C LEU A 4 10.11 -11.37 -36.58
N TRP A 5 9.33 -12.34 -35.99
CA TRP A 5 9.78 -13.67 -35.63
C TRP A 5 9.40 -14.79 -36.63
N ALA A 6 8.81 -14.46 -37.80
CA ALA A 6 8.27 -15.45 -38.75
C ALA A 6 9.32 -16.21 -39.58
N GLY A 7 10.62 -16.15 -39.25
CA GLY A 7 11.72 -16.66 -40.07
C GLY A 7 11.65 -18.15 -40.46
N ARG A 8 10.96 -19.03 -39.69
CA ARG A 8 10.81 -20.46 -39.99
C ARG A 8 9.37 -20.84 -40.38
N ALA A 9 8.42 -19.95 -40.19
CA ALA A 9 7.02 -20.26 -40.41
C ALA A 9 6.69 -20.38 -41.90
N GLU A 10 6.11 -21.49 -42.32
CA GLU A 10 5.65 -21.73 -43.68
C GLU A 10 4.20 -21.28 -43.91
N LYS A 11 3.48 -20.94 -42.84
CA LYS A 11 2.08 -20.49 -42.89
C LYS A 11 1.89 -19.28 -41.98
N GLU A 12 0.92 -18.45 -42.32
CA GLU A 12 0.45 -17.38 -41.45
C GLU A 12 -0.22 -17.95 -40.21
N THR A 13 -0.08 -17.26 -39.07
CA THR A 13 -0.77 -17.61 -37.83
C THR A 13 -2.29 -17.37 -37.99
N ALA A 14 -3.13 -18.22 -37.43
CA ALA A 14 -4.56 -18.01 -37.44
C ALA A 14 -4.91 -16.74 -36.62
N GLN A 15 -5.85 -15.91 -37.09
CA GLN A 15 -6.26 -14.67 -36.44
C GLN A 15 -6.59 -14.88 -34.95
N ILE A 16 -7.34 -15.93 -34.61
CA ILE A 16 -7.68 -16.24 -33.21
C ILE A 16 -6.44 -16.52 -32.34
N ALA A 17 -5.37 -17.07 -32.91
CA ALA A 17 -4.13 -17.28 -32.20
C ALA A 17 -3.34 -15.98 -32.00
N ASP A 18 -3.44 -15.06 -32.95
CA ASP A 18 -2.84 -13.73 -32.84
C ASP A 18 -3.56 -12.91 -31.79
N ASP A 19 -4.90 -12.89 -31.80
CA ASP A 19 -5.73 -12.22 -30.81
C ASP A 19 -5.46 -12.75 -29.40
N PHE A 20 -5.35 -14.08 -29.24
CA PHE A 20 -5.05 -14.73 -27.97
C PHE A 20 -3.64 -14.45 -27.45
N ASN A 21 -2.67 -14.28 -28.37
CA ASN A 21 -1.26 -14.04 -28.01
C ASN A 21 -0.96 -12.55 -27.73
N SER A 22 -1.76 -11.62 -28.26
CA SER A 22 -1.50 -10.19 -28.16
C SER A 22 -1.66 -9.68 -26.74
N SER A 23 -0.71 -8.86 -26.29
CA SER A 23 -0.69 -8.19 -24.98
C SER A 23 -0.76 -6.66 -25.08
N LEU A 24 -0.75 -6.10 -26.30
CA LEU A 24 -0.69 -4.66 -26.50
C LEU A 24 -1.79 -3.90 -25.74
N HIS A 25 -2.98 -4.47 -25.61
CA HIS A 25 -4.12 -3.82 -24.96
C HIS A 25 -3.93 -3.52 -23.48
N PHE A 26 -3.00 -4.19 -22.80
CA PHE A 26 -2.61 -3.87 -21.43
C PHE A 26 -1.16 -3.40 -21.29
N ASP A 27 -0.19 -3.97 -22.07
CA ASP A 27 1.21 -3.63 -21.91
C ASP A 27 1.60 -2.29 -22.54
N CYS A 28 0.73 -1.72 -23.39
CA CYS A 28 0.91 -0.37 -23.93
C CYS A 28 1.15 0.69 -22.85
N ARG A 29 0.71 0.47 -21.61
CA ARG A 29 0.98 1.39 -20.49
C ARG A 29 2.46 1.49 -20.12
N MET A 30 3.30 0.54 -20.55
CA MET A 30 4.75 0.55 -20.33
C MET A 30 5.55 1.20 -21.46
N TYR A 31 4.92 1.89 -22.41
CA TYR A 31 5.64 2.47 -23.57
C TYR A 31 6.80 3.39 -23.17
N ARG A 32 6.67 4.12 -22.06
CA ARG A 32 7.73 5.01 -21.56
C ARG A 32 8.94 4.21 -21.07
N GLN A 33 8.68 3.10 -20.37
CA GLN A 33 9.72 2.22 -19.84
C GLN A 33 10.44 1.51 -21.00
N ASP A 34 9.70 0.97 -21.97
CA ASP A 34 10.27 0.34 -23.16
C ASP A 34 11.15 1.30 -23.96
N ILE A 35 10.66 2.51 -24.21
CA ILE A 35 11.43 3.53 -24.94
C ILE A 35 12.66 3.97 -24.15
N THR A 36 12.54 4.17 -22.83
CA THR A 36 13.67 4.56 -21.98
C THR A 36 14.73 3.46 -21.95
N GLY A 37 14.32 2.20 -21.77
CA GLY A 37 15.21 1.04 -21.85
C GLY A 37 15.91 0.93 -23.21
N SER A 38 15.16 1.15 -24.29
CA SER A 38 15.68 1.12 -25.66
C SER A 38 16.68 2.25 -25.95
N MET A 39 16.47 3.46 -25.40
CA MET A 39 17.45 4.57 -25.52
C MET A 39 18.76 4.25 -24.79
N ALA A 40 18.67 3.71 -23.57
CA ALA A 40 19.86 3.28 -22.83
C ALA A 40 20.60 2.16 -23.55
N HIS A 41 19.88 1.21 -24.14
CA HIS A 41 20.45 0.13 -24.93
C HIS A 41 21.21 0.67 -26.17
N ALA A 42 20.63 1.59 -26.94
CA ALA A 42 21.29 2.23 -28.06
C ALA A 42 22.59 2.97 -27.64
N ALA A 43 22.55 3.67 -26.49
CA ALA A 43 23.73 4.34 -25.96
C ALA A 43 24.83 3.34 -25.56
N MET A 44 24.46 2.22 -24.92
CA MET A 44 25.39 1.14 -24.56
C MET A 44 26.01 0.49 -25.79
N LEU A 45 25.26 0.25 -26.86
CA LEU A 45 25.78 -0.32 -28.10
C LEU A 45 26.84 0.59 -28.75
N ALA A 46 26.65 1.92 -28.70
CA ALA A 46 27.67 2.87 -29.15
C ALA A 46 28.89 2.90 -28.22
N HIS A 47 28.68 2.93 -26.91
CA HIS A 47 29.71 2.87 -25.91
C HIS A 47 30.63 1.66 -26.11
N CYS A 48 30.10 0.52 -26.53
CA CYS A 48 30.85 -0.69 -26.85
C CYS A 48 31.38 -0.77 -28.28
N GLY A 49 31.16 0.25 -29.11
CA GLY A 49 31.62 0.28 -30.50
C GLY A 49 30.87 -0.69 -31.41
N ILE A 50 29.70 -1.17 -31.03
CA ILE A 50 28.82 -2.05 -31.82
C ILE A 50 28.03 -1.20 -32.84
N LEU A 51 27.60 -0.01 -32.43
CA LEU A 51 27.05 1.03 -33.29
C LEU A 51 28.02 2.20 -33.34
N THR A 52 27.88 3.00 -34.40
CA THR A 52 28.51 4.33 -34.41
C THR A 52 27.74 5.29 -33.53
N GLU A 53 28.41 6.33 -33.05
CA GLU A 53 27.77 7.38 -32.25
C GLU A 53 26.61 8.05 -33.01
N GLU A 54 26.75 8.26 -34.32
CA GLU A 54 25.73 8.84 -35.20
C GLU A 54 24.49 7.94 -35.30
N GLU A 55 24.67 6.62 -35.40
CA GLU A 55 23.57 5.64 -35.42
C GLU A 55 22.83 5.62 -34.11
N ALA A 56 23.54 5.61 -32.97
CA ALA A 56 22.95 5.62 -31.64
C ALA A 56 22.15 6.91 -31.39
N GLN A 57 22.72 8.06 -31.73
CA GLN A 57 22.00 9.34 -31.61
C GLN A 57 20.74 9.36 -32.48
N THR A 58 20.81 8.83 -33.72
CA THR A 58 19.64 8.71 -34.59
C THR A 58 18.55 7.85 -33.98
N LEU A 59 18.90 6.70 -33.36
CA LEU A 59 17.97 5.83 -32.67
C LEU A 59 17.35 6.54 -31.46
N ILE A 60 18.16 7.18 -30.61
CA ILE A 60 17.71 7.89 -29.41
C ILE A 60 16.74 9.02 -29.79
N PHE A 61 17.05 9.84 -30.80
CA PHE A 61 16.15 10.89 -31.24
C PHE A 61 14.85 10.34 -31.85
N GLY A 62 14.93 9.24 -32.60
CA GLY A 62 13.76 8.56 -33.14
C GLY A 62 12.84 8.01 -32.04
N LEU A 63 13.41 7.38 -31.04
CA LEU A 63 12.70 6.88 -29.87
C LEU A 63 12.06 8.01 -29.04
N ALA A 64 12.81 9.08 -28.77
CA ALA A 64 12.27 10.25 -28.06
C ALA A 64 11.12 10.90 -28.86
N GLY A 65 11.22 10.95 -30.18
CA GLY A 65 10.14 11.42 -31.04
C GLY A 65 8.88 10.53 -30.97
N ILE A 66 9.04 9.20 -30.90
CA ILE A 66 7.91 8.26 -30.71
C ILE A 66 7.24 8.51 -29.39
N MET A 67 8.02 8.65 -28.29
CA MET A 67 7.50 8.92 -26.97
C MET A 67 6.71 10.23 -26.93
N ALA A 68 7.25 11.30 -27.51
CA ALA A 68 6.56 12.59 -27.57
C ALA A 68 5.25 12.51 -28.37
N ASP A 69 5.24 11.81 -29.50
CA ASP A 69 4.05 11.66 -30.33
C ASP A 69 2.95 10.82 -29.64
N LEU A 70 3.33 9.82 -28.83
CA LEU A 70 2.38 9.06 -27.99
C LEU A 70 1.84 9.94 -26.87
N ASP A 71 2.69 10.73 -26.21
CA ASP A 71 2.30 11.63 -25.11
C ASP A 71 1.32 12.70 -25.58
N GLU A 72 1.52 13.22 -26.79
CA GLU A 72 0.68 14.25 -27.40
C GLU A 72 -0.55 13.67 -28.12
N GLY A 73 -0.70 12.34 -28.18
CA GLY A 73 -1.78 11.65 -28.87
C GLY A 73 -1.72 11.73 -30.40
N LYS A 74 -0.58 12.14 -30.96
CA LYS A 74 -0.33 12.20 -32.44
C LYS A 74 -0.12 10.83 -33.05
N LEU A 75 0.45 9.91 -32.25
CA LEU A 75 0.61 8.50 -32.60
C LEU A 75 -0.36 7.68 -31.77
N GLN A 76 -1.07 6.75 -32.39
CA GLN A 76 -1.98 5.81 -31.73
C GLN A 76 -1.39 4.41 -31.79
N PHE A 77 -1.66 3.60 -30.77
CA PHE A 77 -1.26 2.20 -30.76
C PHE A 77 -2.00 1.43 -31.88
N ASP A 78 -1.25 0.69 -32.70
CA ASP A 78 -1.83 -0.17 -33.72
C ASP A 78 -2.26 -1.50 -33.08
N PRO A 79 -3.57 -1.79 -33.00
CA PRO A 79 -4.07 -3.02 -32.38
C PRO A 79 -3.59 -4.32 -33.04
N SER A 80 -3.00 -4.24 -34.24
CA SER A 80 -2.43 -5.40 -34.93
C SER A 80 -1.01 -5.77 -34.47
N ALA A 81 -0.36 -4.92 -33.66
CA ALA A 81 0.92 -5.26 -33.04
C ALA A 81 0.72 -6.26 -31.89
N GLU A 82 1.67 -7.19 -31.74
CA GLU A 82 1.59 -8.24 -30.72
C GLU A 82 1.72 -7.68 -29.31
N ASP A 83 2.67 -6.75 -29.09
CA ASP A 83 2.99 -6.12 -27.83
C ASP A 83 3.55 -4.71 -28.04
N ILE A 84 3.76 -3.98 -26.95
CA ILE A 84 4.31 -2.61 -26.98
C ILE A 84 5.71 -2.57 -27.59
N HIS A 85 6.52 -3.58 -27.34
CA HIS A 85 7.89 -3.66 -27.82
C HIS A 85 7.94 -3.78 -29.34
N MET A 86 7.11 -4.65 -29.93
CA MET A 86 6.98 -4.77 -31.37
C MET A 86 6.44 -3.49 -32.00
N PHE A 87 5.46 -2.85 -31.38
CA PHE A 87 4.92 -1.59 -31.84
C PHE A 87 5.99 -0.51 -31.93
N VAL A 88 6.77 -0.30 -30.86
CA VAL A 88 7.85 0.71 -30.83
C VAL A 88 8.93 0.40 -31.88
N GLU A 89 9.37 -0.86 -31.96
CA GLU A 89 10.39 -1.29 -32.93
C GLU A 89 9.93 -1.12 -34.40
N GLN A 90 8.67 -1.40 -34.70
CA GLN A 90 8.09 -1.20 -36.03
C GLN A 90 8.03 0.28 -36.41
N VAL A 91 7.45 1.13 -35.56
CA VAL A 91 7.37 2.58 -35.79
C VAL A 91 8.76 3.18 -35.94
N LEU A 92 9.73 2.76 -35.14
CA LEU A 92 11.12 3.20 -35.24
C LEU A 92 11.73 2.80 -36.61
N THR A 93 11.49 1.56 -37.02
CA THR A 93 11.99 1.04 -38.29
C THR A 93 11.34 1.76 -39.50
N GLU A 94 10.04 2.05 -39.41
CA GLU A 94 9.35 2.84 -40.45
C GLU A 94 9.92 4.26 -40.58
N ARG A 95 10.31 4.87 -39.47
CA ARG A 95 10.90 6.23 -39.46
C ARG A 95 12.36 6.27 -39.91
N LEU A 96 13.16 5.27 -39.53
CA LEU A 96 14.62 5.31 -39.66
C LEU A 96 15.20 4.28 -40.64
N GLY A 97 14.36 3.41 -41.20
CA GLY A 97 14.81 2.37 -42.13
C GLY A 97 15.78 1.38 -41.50
N ASP A 98 16.90 1.10 -42.16
CA ASP A 98 17.86 0.07 -41.71
C ASP A 98 18.56 0.42 -40.39
N VAL A 99 18.67 1.70 -40.03
CA VAL A 99 19.21 2.11 -38.74
C VAL A 99 18.29 1.66 -37.62
N GLY A 100 16.96 1.79 -37.79
CA GLY A 100 15.96 1.33 -36.81
C GLY A 100 16.09 -0.15 -36.48
N LYS A 101 16.39 -1.00 -37.49
CA LYS A 101 16.57 -2.44 -37.32
C LYS A 101 17.77 -2.83 -36.46
N LYS A 102 18.75 -1.95 -36.26
CA LYS A 102 19.95 -2.20 -35.46
C LYS A 102 19.70 -2.19 -33.97
N LEU A 103 18.61 -1.57 -33.52
CA LEU A 103 18.27 -1.46 -32.09
C LEU A 103 18.18 -2.81 -31.39
N HIS A 104 17.73 -3.87 -32.06
CA HIS A 104 17.55 -5.20 -31.45
C HIS A 104 18.87 -5.99 -31.27
N THR A 105 20.01 -5.43 -31.70
CA THR A 105 21.32 -6.09 -31.56
C THR A 105 21.65 -6.37 -30.09
N ALA A 106 22.07 -7.61 -29.78
CA ALA A 106 22.45 -8.05 -28.43
C ALA A 106 21.34 -7.93 -27.37
N ARG A 107 20.07 -7.98 -27.78
CA ARG A 107 18.90 -7.94 -26.91
C ARG A 107 17.91 -9.05 -27.27
N SER A 108 17.10 -9.49 -26.31
CA SER A 108 15.95 -10.36 -26.50
C SER A 108 14.69 -9.70 -25.96
N ARG A 109 13.53 -10.13 -26.44
CA ARG A 109 12.25 -9.77 -25.83
C ARG A 109 12.19 -10.16 -24.36
N ASN A 110 12.87 -11.25 -23.96
CA ASN A 110 12.81 -11.78 -22.60
C ASN A 110 13.45 -10.86 -21.56
N ASP A 111 14.65 -10.33 -21.81
CA ASP A 111 15.29 -9.37 -20.91
C ASP A 111 14.67 -7.98 -21.00
N GLN A 112 14.18 -7.59 -22.18
CA GLN A 112 13.47 -6.34 -22.43
C GLN A 112 12.20 -6.24 -21.58
N VAL A 113 11.31 -7.23 -21.62
CA VAL A 113 10.06 -7.21 -20.85
C VAL A 113 10.32 -7.27 -19.34
N ALA A 114 11.35 -8.00 -18.91
CA ALA A 114 11.73 -8.05 -17.50
C ALA A 114 12.27 -6.71 -17.00
N LEU A 115 13.02 -6.00 -17.84
CA LEU A 115 13.49 -4.63 -17.57
C LEU A 115 12.31 -3.66 -17.43
N ASP A 116 11.41 -3.65 -18.40
CA ASP A 116 10.32 -2.69 -18.48
C ASP A 116 9.37 -2.82 -17.28
N LEU A 117 9.08 -4.04 -16.88
CA LEU A 117 8.24 -4.29 -15.70
C LEU A 117 8.92 -3.81 -14.41
N ARG A 118 10.26 -3.97 -14.28
CA ARG A 118 11.01 -3.42 -13.13
C ARG A 118 11.02 -1.89 -13.14
N LEU A 119 11.24 -1.25 -14.29
CA LEU A 119 11.19 0.20 -14.44
C LEU A 119 9.80 0.74 -14.10
N TYR A 120 8.74 0.06 -14.57
CA TYR A 120 7.36 0.41 -14.27
C TYR A 120 7.08 0.32 -12.76
N LEU A 121 7.36 -0.83 -12.15
CA LEU A 121 7.10 -1.04 -10.71
C LEU A 121 7.91 -0.09 -9.83
N ARG A 122 9.14 0.24 -10.19
CA ARG A 122 9.94 1.23 -9.47
C ARG A 122 9.22 2.58 -9.35
N GLN A 123 8.62 3.05 -10.44
CA GLN A 123 7.83 4.28 -10.45
C GLN A 123 6.54 4.16 -9.66
N GLU A 124 5.84 3.03 -9.79
CA GLU A 124 4.58 2.81 -9.10
C GLU A 124 4.75 2.60 -7.60
N ILE A 125 5.81 1.93 -7.16
CA ILE A 125 6.15 1.81 -5.74
C ILE A 125 6.41 3.21 -5.15
N ALA A 126 7.18 4.06 -5.83
CA ALA A 126 7.42 5.43 -5.37
C ALA A 126 6.11 6.23 -5.27
N SER A 127 5.22 6.10 -6.28
CA SER A 127 3.91 6.76 -6.28
C SER A 127 3.01 6.27 -5.14
N ILE A 128 2.91 4.95 -4.93
CA ILE A 128 2.10 4.36 -3.84
C ILE A 128 2.69 4.76 -2.49
N ARG A 129 4.01 4.73 -2.34
CA ARG A 129 4.71 5.17 -1.12
C ARG A 129 4.34 6.60 -0.74
N THR A 130 4.35 7.52 -1.71
CA THR A 130 3.92 8.92 -1.50
C THR A 130 2.47 8.99 -1.00
N LEU A 131 1.55 8.26 -1.61
CA LEU A 131 0.16 8.21 -1.16
C LEU A 131 0.00 7.63 0.25
N VAL A 132 0.81 6.64 0.63
CA VAL A 132 0.81 6.10 2.01
C VAL A 132 1.36 7.12 3.00
N LEU A 133 2.39 7.90 2.63
CA LEU A 133 2.90 9.00 3.46
C LEU A 133 1.85 10.09 3.67
N GLU A 134 1.10 10.46 2.64
CA GLU A 134 -0.02 11.41 2.74
C GLU A 134 -1.11 10.90 3.69
N LEU A 135 -1.47 9.63 3.60
CA LEU A 135 -2.42 9.01 4.53
C LEU A 135 -1.87 8.98 5.96
N LEU A 136 -0.60 8.64 6.15
CA LEU A 136 0.06 8.64 7.44
C LEU A 136 0.05 10.04 8.08
N GLU A 137 0.31 11.09 7.29
CA GLU A 137 0.22 12.49 7.73
C GLU A 137 -1.22 12.84 8.16
N ALA A 138 -2.22 12.53 7.33
CA ALA A 138 -3.63 12.79 7.63
C ALA A 138 -4.12 12.09 8.92
N VAL A 139 -3.73 10.83 9.12
CA VAL A 139 -4.05 10.06 10.33
C VAL A 139 -3.37 10.66 11.55
N THR A 140 -2.11 11.08 11.43
CA THR A 140 -1.32 11.67 12.52
C THR A 140 -1.88 13.04 12.93
N ASP A 141 -2.23 13.87 11.96
CA ASP A 141 -2.84 15.19 12.22
C ASP A 141 -4.21 15.05 12.89
N LYS A 142 -5.02 14.07 12.46
CA LYS A 142 -6.29 13.77 13.11
C LYS A 142 -6.08 13.25 14.54
N ALA A 143 -5.08 12.39 14.75
CA ALA A 143 -4.72 11.90 16.07
C ALA A 143 -4.30 13.05 17.02
N GLU A 144 -3.53 14.01 16.51
CA GLU A 144 -3.11 15.18 17.29
C GLU A 144 -4.29 16.08 17.69
N GLN A 145 -5.21 16.33 16.76
CA GLN A 145 -6.41 17.13 17.02
C GLN A 145 -7.28 16.53 18.13
N TYR A 146 -7.31 15.18 18.23
CA TYR A 146 -8.19 14.45 19.15
C TYR A 146 -7.42 13.60 20.15
N LYS A 147 -6.18 13.97 20.48
CA LYS A 147 -5.31 13.20 21.39
C LYS A 147 -5.86 13.05 22.81
N THR A 148 -6.75 13.94 23.24
CA THR A 148 -7.38 13.93 24.56
C THR A 148 -8.83 13.43 24.53
N ALA A 149 -9.41 13.18 23.37
CA ALA A 149 -10.78 12.74 23.25
C ALA A 149 -10.94 11.29 23.74
N ILE A 150 -11.57 11.12 24.90
CA ILE A 150 -11.75 9.81 25.53
C ILE A 150 -12.81 9.01 24.78
N MET A 151 -12.50 7.74 24.54
CA MET A 151 -13.43 6.75 23.99
C MET A 151 -13.25 5.39 24.68
N PRO A 152 -14.24 4.49 24.60
CA PRO A 152 -14.04 3.12 25.03
C PRO A 152 -13.10 2.40 24.05
N GLY A 153 -12.07 1.73 24.57
CA GLY A 153 -11.33 0.73 23.82
C GLY A 153 -12.10 -0.60 23.85
N TYR A 154 -11.99 -1.36 22.76
CA TYR A 154 -12.73 -2.60 22.57
C TYR A 154 -11.81 -3.82 22.45
N THR A 155 -12.23 -4.92 23.05
CA THR A 155 -11.79 -6.28 22.73
C THR A 155 -13.02 -7.15 22.53
N HIS A 156 -13.04 -8.05 21.54
CA HIS A 156 -14.21 -8.88 21.22
C HIS A 156 -15.50 -8.07 20.95
N LEU A 157 -15.37 -6.83 20.45
CA LEU A 157 -16.45 -5.85 20.34
C LEU A 157 -17.17 -5.54 21.66
N GLN A 158 -16.54 -5.86 22.80
CA GLN A 158 -16.98 -5.47 24.12
C GLN A 158 -16.15 -4.29 24.61
N ARG A 159 -16.79 -3.35 25.31
CA ARG A 159 -16.09 -2.24 25.97
C ARG A 159 -15.12 -2.79 27.00
N ALA A 160 -13.86 -2.40 26.92
CA ALA A 160 -12.80 -2.98 27.73
C ALA A 160 -12.16 -1.98 28.68
N GLN A 161 -11.46 -1.00 28.17
CA GLN A 161 -10.74 0.01 28.96
C GLN A 161 -10.81 1.39 28.28
N PRO A 162 -10.70 2.51 29.04
CA PRO A 162 -10.68 3.83 28.45
C PRO A 162 -9.36 4.09 27.71
N ILE A 163 -9.49 4.62 26.50
CA ILE A 163 -8.39 5.09 25.65
C ILE A 163 -8.74 6.48 25.11
N THR A 164 -7.86 7.07 24.32
CA THR A 164 -8.19 8.25 23.52
C THR A 164 -8.37 7.90 22.05
N PHE A 165 -9.16 8.70 21.33
CA PHE A 165 -9.32 8.55 19.89
C PHE A 165 -7.99 8.75 19.15
N GLY A 166 -7.17 9.73 19.61
CA GLY A 166 -5.82 9.89 19.07
C GLY A 166 -4.95 8.67 19.26
N HIS A 167 -4.98 8.02 20.44
CA HIS A 167 -4.23 6.79 20.68
C HIS A 167 -4.68 5.65 19.74
N HIS A 168 -5.98 5.53 19.52
CA HIS A 168 -6.52 4.54 18.58
C HIS A 168 -6.02 4.77 17.15
N LEU A 169 -6.09 6.02 16.66
CA LEU A 169 -5.59 6.38 15.33
C LEU A 169 -4.09 6.12 15.17
N MET A 170 -3.29 6.35 16.23
CA MET A 170 -1.86 6.06 16.18
C MET A 170 -1.55 4.59 15.97
N ALA A 171 -2.45 3.66 16.31
CA ALA A 171 -2.27 2.25 15.97
C ALA A 171 -2.25 2.04 14.45
N TYR A 172 -3.12 2.72 13.69
CA TYR A 172 -3.10 2.72 12.22
C TYR A 172 -1.87 3.43 11.66
N ALA A 173 -1.44 4.54 12.26
CA ALA A 173 -0.20 5.20 11.88
C ALA A 173 1.01 4.25 11.95
N MET A 174 1.11 3.43 13.02
CA MET A 174 2.16 2.41 13.14
C MET A 174 2.05 1.29 12.09
N MET A 175 0.84 0.95 11.62
CA MET A 175 0.66 -0.01 10.54
C MET A 175 1.16 0.57 9.21
N LEU A 176 0.74 1.80 8.87
CA LEU A 176 1.15 2.50 7.64
C LEU A 176 2.67 2.72 7.58
N GLN A 177 3.32 3.07 8.70
CA GLN A 177 4.78 3.17 8.78
C GLN A 177 5.46 1.84 8.40
N ARG A 178 4.94 0.71 8.88
CA ARG A 178 5.46 -0.62 8.49
C ARG A 178 5.20 -0.96 7.02
N ASP A 179 4.11 -0.46 6.45
CA ASP A 179 3.80 -0.68 5.02
C ASP A 179 4.75 0.10 4.12
N ILE A 180 5.12 1.33 4.49
CA ILE A 180 6.17 2.11 3.82
C ILE A 180 7.48 1.31 3.81
N GLY A 181 7.91 0.78 4.96
CA GLY A 181 9.12 -0.04 5.03
C GLY A 181 9.08 -1.28 4.14
N ARG A 182 7.91 -1.91 3.95
CA ARG A 182 7.77 -3.05 3.02
C ARG A 182 7.91 -2.62 1.56
N LEU A 183 7.36 -1.47 1.19
CA LEU A 183 7.52 -0.91 -0.15
C LEU A 183 8.99 -0.55 -0.43
N ASP A 184 9.68 0.07 0.54
CA ASP A 184 11.10 0.41 0.46
C ASP A 184 11.97 -0.86 0.31
N ASP A 185 11.67 -1.90 1.07
CA ASP A 185 12.35 -3.18 0.99
C ASP A 185 12.14 -3.88 -0.37
N ALA A 186 10.92 -3.85 -0.92
CA ALA A 186 10.61 -4.39 -2.23
C ALA A 186 11.36 -3.62 -3.34
N ALA A 187 11.35 -2.29 -3.29
CA ALA A 187 12.11 -1.45 -4.22
C ALA A 187 13.61 -1.75 -4.20
N LYS A 188 14.19 -1.90 -3.01
CA LYS A 188 15.63 -2.20 -2.83
C LYS A 188 16.01 -3.56 -3.43
N ARG A 189 15.22 -4.61 -3.24
CA ARG A 189 15.51 -5.94 -3.79
C ARG A 189 15.29 -6.01 -5.28
N MET A 190 14.37 -5.20 -5.83
CA MET A 190 14.11 -5.10 -7.25
C MET A 190 15.20 -4.34 -8.03
N ASP A 191 16.08 -3.59 -7.36
CA ASP A 191 17.07 -2.69 -7.95
C ASP A 191 18.24 -3.45 -8.60
N VAL A 192 17.91 -4.37 -9.51
CA VAL A 192 18.84 -5.24 -10.25
C VAL A 192 18.42 -5.25 -11.73
N SER A 193 19.29 -4.78 -12.62
CA SER A 193 19.01 -4.77 -14.08
C SER A 193 19.13 -6.17 -14.69
N PRO A 194 18.09 -6.66 -15.41
CA PRO A 194 18.15 -7.93 -16.15
C PRO A 194 18.71 -7.75 -17.55
N ILE A 195 18.84 -6.51 -18.07
CA ILE A 195 19.20 -6.26 -19.47
C ILE A 195 20.58 -6.84 -19.81
N GLY A 196 20.72 -7.40 -21.02
CA GLY A 196 21.90 -8.13 -21.45
C GLY A 196 21.93 -9.60 -21.02
N CYS A 197 20.91 -10.09 -20.24
CA CYS A 197 20.68 -11.52 -20.09
C CYS A 197 20.20 -12.17 -21.39
N CYS A 198 19.71 -11.38 -22.33
CA CYS A 198 19.14 -11.78 -23.61
C CYS A 198 18.02 -12.81 -23.42
N ALA A 199 17.98 -13.86 -24.27
CA ALA A 199 16.94 -14.87 -24.13
C ALA A 199 17.07 -15.69 -22.85
N LEU A 200 18.31 -16.06 -22.47
CA LEU A 200 18.63 -16.83 -21.25
C LEU A 200 20.15 -17.05 -21.02
N ALA A 201 20.98 -16.85 -22.04
CA ALA A 201 22.41 -17.25 -22.03
C ALA A 201 23.36 -16.07 -22.30
N GLY A 202 22.87 -14.84 -22.17
CA GLY A 202 23.62 -13.66 -22.56
C GLY A 202 23.84 -13.56 -24.07
N THR A 203 24.90 -12.90 -24.49
CA THR A 203 25.23 -12.62 -25.89
C THR A 203 26.72 -12.83 -26.18
N THR A 204 27.08 -13.03 -27.45
CA THR A 204 28.47 -13.06 -27.91
C THR A 204 29.03 -11.67 -28.23
N PHE A 205 28.20 -10.63 -28.18
CA PHE A 205 28.64 -9.25 -28.33
C PHE A 205 29.32 -8.75 -27.05
N PRO A 206 30.35 -7.91 -27.15
CA PRO A 206 31.06 -7.36 -25.98
C PRO A 206 30.30 -6.18 -25.36
N ILE A 207 29.08 -6.44 -24.85
CA ILE A 207 28.24 -5.42 -24.22
C ILE A 207 28.72 -5.07 -22.81
N ASP A 208 28.44 -3.83 -22.37
CA ASP A 208 28.67 -3.35 -21.01
C ASP A 208 27.35 -3.20 -20.24
N ARG A 209 26.96 -4.28 -19.56
CA ARG A 209 25.73 -4.32 -18.76
C ARG A 209 25.75 -3.38 -17.55
N VAL A 210 26.95 -3.08 -17.01
CA VAL A 210 27.10 -2.16 -15.87
C VAL A 210 26.82 -0.74 -16.31
N TYR A 211 27.41 -0.34 -17.47
CA TYR A 211 27.13 0.97 -18.07
C TYR A 211 25.63 1.15 -18.35
N GLU A 212 24.98 0.16 -18.97
CA GLU A 212 23.54 0.21 -19.29
C GLU A 212 22.66 0.29 -18.03
N ALA A 213 22.98 -0.50 -16.99
CA ALA A 213 22.29 -0.45 -15.71
C ALA A 213 22.40 0.93 -15.03
N GLN A 214 23.58 1.56 -15.06
CA GLN A 214 23.79 2.90 -14.53
C GLN A 214 22.98 3.97 -15.27
N GLN A 215 22.88 3.88 -16.62
CA GLN A 215 22.03 4.79 -17.41
C GLN A 215 20.55 4.69 -17.04
N LEU A 216 20.12 3.52 -16.57
CA LEU A 216 18.75 3.23 -16.12
C LEU A 216 18.52 3.43 -14.62
N GLY A 217 19.57 3.84 -13.88
CA GLY A 217 19.51 4.08 -12.43
C GLY A 217 19.38 2.80 -11.61
N PHE A 218 19.89 1.65 -12.08
CA PHE A 218 20.02 0.43 -11.28
C PHE A 218 21.37 0.39 -10.57
N SER A 219 21.37 -0.07 -9.33
CA SER A 219 22.62 -0.24 -8.55
C SER A 219 23.37 -1.52 -8.88
N GLN A 220 22.70 -2.52 -9.46
CA GLN A 220 23.25 -3.85 -9.72
C GLN A 220 22.80 -4.41 -11.07
N VAL A 221 23.49 -5.47 -11.52
CA VAL A 221 23.11 -6.28 -12.68
C VAL A 221 22.85 -7.72 -12.25
N ALA A 222 21.89 -8.40 -12.87
CA ALA A 222 21.63 -9.82 -12.61
C ALA A 222 22.85 -10.66 -12.97
N LEU A 223 23.38 -11.41 -12.00
CA LEU A 223 24.62 -12.19 -12.14
C LEU A 223 24.43 -13.52 -12.87
N ASN A 224 23.19 -14.00 -12.96
CA ASN A 224 22.85 -15.19 -13.72
C ASN A 224 21.79 -14.86 -14.76
N SER A 225 22.06 -15.14 -16.02
CA SER A 225 21.18 -14.76 -17.13
C SER A 225 19.88 -15.57 -17.21
N LEU A 226 19.85 -16.80 -16.72
CA LEU A 226 18.64 -17.61 -16.61
C LEU A 226 17.70 -17.02 -15.54
N ASP A 227 18.25 -16.65 -14.40
CA ASP A 227 17.54 -16.01 -13.30
C ASP A 227 17.03 -14.63 -13.72
N GLY A 228 17.88 -13.80 -14.35
CA GLY A 228 17.53 -12.44 -14.72
C GLY A 228 16.31 -12.31 -15.64
N VAL A 229 16.06 -13.29 -16.52
CA VAL A 229 14.87 -13.31 -17.40
C VAL A 229 13.68 -14.06 -16.79
N SER A 230 13.93 -14.92 -15.82
CA SER A 230 12.91 -15.76 -15.17
C SER A 230 12.31 -15.11 -13.93
N ASP A 231 13.06 -14.26 -13.24
CA ASP A 231 12.66 -13.66 -11.96
C ASP A 231 11.40 -12.81 -12.09
N ARG A 232 10.42 -13.11 -11.23
CA ARG A 232 9.21 -12.33 -10.97
C ARG A 232 8.96 -12.19 -9.46
N ASP A 233 9.94 -12.54 -8.62
CA ASP A 233 9.84 -12.40 -7.17
C ASP A 233 9.51 -10.97 -6.77
N PHE A 234 10.07 -9.99 -7.48
CA PHE A 234 9.80 -8.57 -7.26
C PHE A 234 8.31 -8.20 -7.48
N CYS A 235 7.63 -8.84 -8.42
CA CYS A 235 6.18 -8.66 -8.61
C CYS A 235 5.39 -9.28 -7.46
N VAL A 236 5.74 -10.49 -7.04
CA VAL A 236 5.10 -11.20 -5.91
C VAL A 236 5.32 -10.43 -4.61
N GLU A 237 6.52 -9.92 -4.38
CA GLU A 237 6.86 -9.13 -3.20
C GLU A 237 6.08 -7.82 -3.14
N PHE A 238 6.00 -7.11 -4.27
CA PHE A 238 5.18 -5.91 -4.40
C PHE A 238 3.69 -6.21 -4.11
N LEU A 239 3.12 -7.24 -4.74
CA LEU A 239 1.73 -7.66 -4.50
C LEU A 239 1.48 -8.08 -3.04
N SER A 240 2.48 -8.70 -2.40
CA SER A 240 2.42 -9.04 -0.97
C SER A 240 2.39 -7.80 -0.09
N ALA A 241 3.22 -6.80 -0.38
CA ALA A 241 3.21 -5.51 0.31
C ALA A 241 1.86 -4.79 0.14
N CYS A 242 1.34 -4.74 -1.09
CA CYS A 242 0.02 -4.20 -1.41
C CYS A 242 -1.11 -4.94 -0.67
N SER A 243 -1.03 -6.27 -0.59
CA SER A 243 -2.01 -7.10 0.13
C SER A 243 -2.05 -6.78 1.62
N LEU A 244 -0.90 -6.58 2.27
CA LEU A 244 -0.81 -6.17 3.67
C LEU A 244 -1.35 -4.75 3.89
N LEU A 245 -1.00 -3.80 3.03
CA LEU A 245 -1.54 -2.45 3.06
C LEU A 245 -3.07 -2.44 2.94
N MET A 246 -3.61 -3.17 1.96
CA MET A 246 -5.06 -3.29 1.78
C MET A 246 -5.76 -3.97 2.97
N MET A 247 -5.11 -4.94 3.62
CA MET A 247 -5.62 -5.53 4.87
C MET A 247 -5.73 -4.46 5.97
N HIS A 248 -4.74 -3.58 6.11
CA HIS A 248 -4.79 -2.50 7.09
C HIS A 248 -5.90 -1.50 6.76
N LEU A 249 -6.04 -1.10 5.49
CA LEU A 249 -7.15 -0.25 5.04
C LEU A 249 -8.52 -0.91 5.25
N SER A 250 -8.63 -2.22 5.03
CA SER A 250 -9.86 -2.99 5.27
C SER A 250 -10.25 -2.97 6.76
N ARG A 251 -9.30 -3.16 7.66
CA ARG A 251 -9.54 -3.09 9.11
C ARG A 251 -9.97 -1.69 9.53
N PHE A 252 -9.31 -0.66 9.01
CA PHE A 252 -9.68 0.72 9.30
C PHE A 252 -11.06 1.05 8.73
N SER A 253 -11.37 0.59 7.52
CA SER A 253 -12.70 0.72 6.91
C SER A 253 -13.79 0.10 7.79
N GLU A 254 -13.56 -1.12 8.33
CA GLU A 254 -14.51 -1.79 9.22
C GLU A 254 -14.83 -0.93 10.43
N GLU A 255 -13.82 -0.34 11.08
CA GLU A 255 -14.04 0.52 12.24
C GLU A 255 -14.76 1.83 11.85
N LEU A 256 -14.44 2.44 10.70
CA LEU A 256 -15.17 3.62 10.21
C LEU A 256 -16.64 3.31 9.94
N ILE A 257 -16.95 2.15 9.37
CA ILE A 257 -18.31 1.69 9.12
C ILE A 257 -19.07 1.51 10.44
N LEU A 258 -18.46 0.82 11.41
CA LEU A 258 -19.03 0.67 12.75
C LEU A 258 -19.22 2.03 13.42
N TRP A 259 -18.21 2.88 13.43
CA TRP A 259 -18.25 4.17 14.11
C TRP A 259 -19.21 5.18 13.48
N SER A 260 -19.47 5.09 12.17
CA SER A 260 -20.44 5.95 11.48
C SER A 260 -21.89 5.44 11.56
N SER A 261 -22.12 4.23 12.10
CA SER A 261 -23.47 3.69 12.30
C SER A 261 -24.24 4.48 13.38
N TRP A 262 -25.57 4.41 13.33
CA TRP A 262 -26.46 5.02 14.33
C TRP A 262 -26.19 4.47 15.75
N GLU A 263 -25.82 3.19 15.86
CA GLU A 263 -25.59 2.50 17.11
C GLU A 263 -24.33 2.99 17.82
N PHE A 264 -23.26 3.25 17.08
CA PHE A 264 -22.00 3.80 17.63
C PHE A 264 -21.99 5.33 17.59
N HIS A 265 -22.20 5.91 16.44
CA HIS A 265 -22.16 7.36 16.19
C HIS A 265 -20.92 8.05 16.79
N PHE A 266 -19.74 7.43 16.57
CA PHE A 266 -18.46 7.97 17.05
C PHE A 266 -17.81 8.91 16.04
N VAL A 267 -18.11 8.74 14.76
CA VAL A 267 -17.65 9.62 13.69
C VAL A 267 -18.79 9.94 12.73
N GLU A 268 -18.69 11.10 12.12
CA GLU A 268 -19.48 11.50 10.97
C GLU A 268 -18.54 11.66 9.77
N LEU A 269 -18.76 10.89 8.71
CA LEU A 269 -18.03 11.02 7.46
C LEU A 269 -18.55 12.22 6.67
N ASP A 270 -17.68 12.89 5.94
CA ASP A 270 -18.05 14.02 5.09
C ASP A 270 -18.97 13.59 3.95
N ASP A 271 -19.89 14.46 3.53
CA ASP A 271 -20.85 14.19 2.46
C ASP A 271 -20.17 13.85 1.12
N GLY A 272 -18.97 14.36 0.89
CA GLY A 272 -18.17 14.06 -0.30
C GLY A 272 -17.66 12.60 -0.37
N PHE A 273 -17.72 11.85 0.75
CA PHE A 273 -17.26 10.45 0.85
C PHE A 273 -18.35 9.49 1.31
N THR A 274 -19.60 9.87 1.14
CA THR A 274 -20.78 9.09 1.52
C THR A 274 -21.81 9.16 0.41
N THR A 275 -22.76 8.23 0.40
CA THR A 275 -23.92 8.31 -0.49
C THR A 275 -25.21 8.30 0.30
N GLY A 276 -26.26 8.86 -0.30
CA GLY A 276 -27.62 8.81 0.24
C GLY A 276 -28.40 7.60 -0.28
N SER A 277 -29.68 7.61 0.00
CA SER A 277 -30.65 6.65 -0.54
C SER A 277 -31.69 7.39 -1.38
N SER A 278 -32.05 6.83 -2.53
CA SER A 278 -33.09 7.39 -3.41
C SER A 278 -34.50 7.32 -2.79
N ILE A 279 -34.70 6.52 -1.76
CA ILE A 279 -36.01 6.29 -1.11
C ILE A 279 -36.00 6.63 0.39
N MET A 280 -34.84 6.65 1.05
CA MET A 280 -34.69 6.91 2.49
C MET A 280 -33.90 8.19 2.71
N PRO A 281 -34.54 9.36 2.86
CA PRO A 281 -33.85 10.66 2.87
C PRO A 281 -32.92 10.88 4.07
N GLN A 282 -33.08 10.10 5.14
CA GLN A 282 -32.25 10.16 6.35
C GLN A 282 -30.98 9.31 6.25
N LYS A 283 -30.85 8.46 5.22
CA LYS A 283 -29.77 7.47 5.12
C LYS A 283 -28.50 8.07 4.54
N LYS A 284 -27.39 7.85 5.21
CA LYS A 284 -26.03 8.23 4.79
C LYS A 284 -25.13 7.00 4.89
N ASN A 285 -24.65 6.52 3.75
CA ASN A 285 -23.92 5.26 3.64
C ASN A 285 -22.41 5.51 3.61
N PRO A 286 -21.58 4.73 4.31
CA PRO A 286 -20.12 4.80 4.26
C PRO A 286 -19.55 4.03 3.05
N ASP A 287 -20.09 4.22 1.85
CA ASP A 287 -19.77 3.40 0.66
C ASP A 287 -18.29 3.39 0.32
N MET A 288 -17.57 4.50 0.55
CA MET A 288 -16.13 4.57 0.23
C MET A 288 -15.33 3.64 1.13
N ALA A 289 -15.67 3.58 2.42
CA ALA A 289 -15.06 2.63 3.35
C ALA A 289 -15.44 1.18 2.98
N GLU A 290 -16.70 0.92 2.62
CA GLU A 290 -17.15 -0.41 2.19
C GLU A 290 -16.43 -0.88 0.93
N LEU A 291 -16.26 0.00 -0.07
CA LEU A 291 -15.53 -0.30 -1.30
C LEU A 291 -14.05 -0.59 -1.04
N CYS A 292 -13.38 0.19 -0.17
CA CYS A 292 -11.99 -0.10 0.22
C CYS A 292 -11.88 -1.49 0.88
N ARG A 293 -12.80 -1.82 1.79
CA ARG A 293 -12.88 -3.14 2.39
C ARG A 293 -13.10 -4.24 1.35
N GLY A 294 -14.01 -4.05 0.40
CA GLY A 294 -14.31 -5.01 -0.66
C GLY A 294 -13.16 -5.22 -1.65
N LYS A 295 -12.50 -4.12 -2.08
CA LYS A 295 -11.37 -4.15 -3.02
C LYS A 295 -10.12 -4.86 -2.47
N THR A 296 -10.01 -5.04 -1.16
CA THR A 296 -8.95 -5.84 -0.55
C THR A 296 -8.91 -7.27 -1.09
N GLY A 297 -10.08 -7.90 -1.27
CA GLY A 297 -10.16 -9.24 -1.86
C GLY A 297 -9.67 -9.31 -3.31
N ARG A 298 -9.80 -8.23 -4.07
CA ARG A 298 -9.29 -8.13 -5.44
C ARG A 298 -7.76 -8.20 -5.46
N VAL A 299 -7.07 -7.39 -4.66
CA VAL A 299 -5.59 -7.39 -4.56
C VAL A 299 -5.06 -8.74 -4.02
N TYR A 300 -5.79 -9.40 -3.12
CA TYR A 300 -5.45 -10.77 -2.71
C TYR A 300 -5.56 -11.75 -3.88
N GLY A 301 -6.58 -11.58 -4.73
CA GLY A 301 -6.75 -12.37 -5.96
C GLY A 301 -5.56 -12.21 -6.89
N ASP A 302 -5.07 -11.00 -7.10
CA ASP A 302 -3.90 -10.69 -7.95
C ASP A 302 -2.63 -11.38 -7.45
N LEU A 303 -2.35 -11.29 -6.14
CA LEU A 303 -1.22 -12.01 -5.53
C LEU A 303 -1.34 -13.52 -5.73
N MET A 304 -2.52 -14.08 -5.48
CA MET A 304 -2.74 -15.52 -5.59
C MET A 304 -2.67 -15.99 -7.04
N ALA A 305 -3.18 -15.19 -7.98
CA ALA A 305 -3.09 -15.49 -9.41
C ALA A 305 -1.62 -15.56 -9.86
N LEU A 306 -0.80 -14.57 -9.50
CA LEU A 306 0.61 -14.55 -9.89
C LEU A 306 1.39 -15.70 -9.24
N LEU A 307 1.22 -15.97 -7.95
CA LEU A 307 1.83 -17.11 -7.27
C LEU A 307 1.46 -18.44 -7.96
N THR A 308 0.20 -18.55 -8.40
CA THR A 308 -0.30 -19.76 -9.09
C THR A 308 0.28 -19.88 -10.49
N THR A 309 0.45 -18.78 -11.21
CA THR A 309 1.07 -18.75 -12.53
C THR A 309 2.54 -19.19 -12.45
N LEU A 310 3.29 -18.67 -11.51
CA LEU A 310 4.74 -18.92 -11.41
C LEU A 310 5.11 -20.29 -10.88
N LYS A 311 4.25 -20.91 -10.03
CA LYS A 311 4.54 -22.21 -9.46
C LYS A 311 4.78 -23.27 -10.56
N GLY A 312 5.88 -23.96 -10.53
CA GLY A 312 6.17 -25.07 -11.44
C GLY A 312 6.57 -24.67 -12.86
N LEU A 313 6.77 -23.39 -13.18
CA LEU A 313 7.36 -23.00 -14.43
C LEU A 313 8.84 -23.41 -14.49
N PRO A 314 9.33 -23.93 -15.63
CA PRO A 314 10.77 -24.14 -15.82
C PRO A 314 11.47 -22.77 -15.92
N LEU A 315 12.80 -22.77 -15.72
CA LEU A 315 13.63 -21.58 -15.82
C LEU A 315 13.58 -20.93 -17.21
N ALA A 316 14.13 -19.73 -17.28
CA ALA A 316 14.03 -18.78 -18.36
C ALA A 316 12.60 -18.24 -18.53
N TYR A 317 12.17 -17.99 -19.73
CA TYR A 317 10.87 -17.39 -20.02
C TYR A 317 9.90 -18.41 -20.61
N ASN A 318 8.69 -18.42 -20.11
CA ASN A 318 7.54 -19.11 -20.67
C ASN A 318 6.41 -18.12 -20.88
N LYS A 319 5.56 -18.31 -21.88
CA LYS A 319 4.48 -17.38 -22.23
C LYS A 319 3.47 -17.16 -21.08
N ASP A 320 3.37 -18.09 -20.14
CA ASP A 320 2.63 -17.96 -18.88
C ASP A 320 2.99 -16.67 -18.13
N MET A 321 4.24 -16.22 -18.23
CA MET A 321 4.69 -14.97 -17.59
C MET A 321 4.07 -13.70 -18.20
N GLN A 322 3.32 -13.78 -19.28
CA GLN A 322 2.54 -12.66 -19.79
C GLN A 322 1.43 -12.26 -18.82
N GLU A 323 0.93 -13.23 -18.03
CA GLU A 323 -0.10 -13.01 -17.00
C GLU A 323 0.41 -12.22 -15.78
N ASP A 324 1.71 -11.95 -15.67
CA ASP A 324 2.30 -11.16 -14.57
C ASP A 324 1.80 -9.71 -14.57
N LYS A 325 1.55 -9.14 -15.75
CA LYS A 325 1.26 -7.72 -15.93
C LYS A 325 -0.15 -7.34 -15.50
N GLU A 326 -1.16 -8.10 -15.89
CA GLU A 326 -2.55 -7.75 -15.58
C GLU A 326 -2.79 -7.75 -14.07
N ALA A 327 -2.29 -8.76 -13.34
CA ALA A 327 -2.37 -8.80 -11.89
C ALA A 327 -1.65 -7.62 -11.21
N VAL A 328 -0.44 -7.28 -11.70
CA VAL A 328 0.33 -6.15 -11.17
C VAL A 328 -0.35 -4.82 -11.46
N PHE A 329 -0.81 -4.61 -12.68
CA PHE A 329 -1.46 -3.37 -13.09
C PHE A 329 -2.78 -3.14 -12.36
N ASP A 330 -3.57 -4.19 -12.18
CA ASP A 330 -4.83 -4.14 -11.45
C ASP A 330 -4.61 -3.78 -9.97
N ALA A 331 -3.63 -4.40 -9.33
CA ALA A 331 -3.27 -4.09 -7.94
C ALA A 331 -2.78 -2.65 -7.79
N VAL A 332 -1.91 -2.16 -8.70
CA VAL A 332 -1.44 -0.76 -8.72
C VAL A 332 -2.62 0.21 -8.76
N ASP A 333 -3.51 0.05 -9.75
CA ASP A 333 -4.66 0.94 -9.95
C ASP A 333 -5.62 0.89 -8.75
N THR A 334 -5.88 -0.30 -8.24
CA THR A 334 -6.77 -0.52 -7.09
C THR A 334 -6.23 0.13 -5.81
N VAL A 335 -4.95 -0.09 -5.50
CA VAL A 335 -4.31 0.45 -4.30
C VAL A 335 -4.24 1.98 -4.35
N LYS A 336 -3.80 2.54 -5.48
CA LYS A 336 -3.73 4.01 -5.68
C LYS A 336 -5.11 4.64 -5.49
N MET A 337 -6.14 4.10 -6.12
CA MET A 337 -7.50 4.62 -6.00
C MET A 337 -8.01 4.55 -4.55
N CYS A 338 -7.77 3.44 -3.85
CA CYS A 338 -8.16 3.32 -2.44
C CYS A 338 -7.47 4.36 -1.57
N LEU A 339 -6.16 4.57 -1.71
CA LEU A 339 -5.41 5.57 -0.95
C LEU A 339 -5.89 7.00 -1.24
N GLN A 340 -6.12 7.33 -2.52
CA GLN A 340 -6.59 8.65 -2.95
C GLN A 340 -7.98 9.00 -2.39
N VAL A 341 -8.84 8.01 -2.19
CA VAL A 341 -10.16 8.20 -1.55
C VAL A 341 -10.05 8.19 -0.04
N PHE A 342 -9.23 7.31 0.53
CA PHE A 342 -9.16 7.10 1.98
C PHE A 342 -8.53 8.29 2.70
N THR A 343 -7.48 8.87 2.15
CA THR A 343 -6.77 10.02 2.75
C THR A 343 -7.69 11.21 3.01
N PRO A 344 -8.41 11.78 2.03
CA PRO A 344 -9.31 12.90 2.29
C PRO A 344 -10.54 12.49 3.13
N MET A 345 -11.01 11.25 3.06
CA MET A 345 -12.07 10.75 3.93
C MET A 345 -11.66 10.80 5.40
N ILE A 346 -10.43 10.41 5.75
CA ILE A 346 -9.88 10.52 7.11
C ILE A 346 -9.67 12.00 7.49
N ALA A 347 -9.12 12.80 6.59
CA ALA A 347 -8.83 14.20 6.86
C ALA A 347 -10.10 15.01 7.17
N THR A 348 -11.22 14.71 6.52
CA THR A 348 -12.49 15.46 6.65
C THR A 348 -13.46 14.86 7.67
N MET A 349 -13.28 13.60 8.12
CA MET A 349 -14.18 12.99 9.11
C MET A 349 -14.24 13.82 10.40
N LYS A 350 -15.43 13.86 11.02
CA LYS A 350 -15.70 14.58 12.26
C LYS A 350 -15.93 13.58 13.40
N PRO A 351 -15.01 13.48 14.38
CA PRO A 351 -15.23 12.71 15.58
C PRO A 351 -16.31 13.31 16.48
N CYS A 352 -17.24 12.47 16.95
CA CYS A 352 -18.33 12.84 17.86
C CYS A 352 -17.89 12.60 19.30
N THR A 353 -17.02 13.46 19.82
CA THR A 353 -16.34 13.30 21.11
C THR A 353 -17.30 13.14 22.30
N ASP A 354 -18.41 13.87 22.31
CA ASP A 354 -19.43 13.74 23.37
C ASP A 354 -20.08 12.35 23.37
N THR A 355 -20.33 11.77 22.21
CA THR A 355 -20.89 10.41 22.09
C THR A 355 -19.87 9.37 22.54
N MET A 356 -18.61 9.53 22.13
CA MET A 356 -17.51 8.67 22.58
C MET A 356 -17.37 8.70 24.09
N TYR A 357 -17.36 9.90 24.70
CA TYR A 357 -17.25 10.06 26.15
C TYR A 357 -18.42 9.43 26.90
N LYS A 358 -19.66 9.70 26.48
CA LYS A 358 -20.88 9.07 27.04
C LYS A 358 -20.85 7.53 26.92
N ALA A 359 -20.29 7.02 25.81
CA ALA A 359 -20.11 5.58 25.65
C ALA A 359 -19.03 5.03 26.61
N ALA A 360 -17.97 5.81 26.88
CA ALA A 360 -16.92 5.44 27.82
C ALA A 360 -17.42 5.40 29.29
N GLN A 361 -18.41 6.22 29.65
CA GLN A 361 -19.04 6.22 30.96
C GLN A 361 -19.91 4.97 31.22
N LYS A 362 -20.22 4.21 30.15
CA LYS A 362 -21.05 3.00 30.24
C LYS A 362 -20.20 1.75 30.08
N GLY A 363 -20.56 0.68 30.76
CA GLY A 363 -19.88 -0.63 30.60
C GLY A 363 -18.72 -0.84 31.56
N PHE A 364 -18.59 -0.02 32.59
CA PHE A 364 -17.66 -0.22 33.72
C PHE A 364 -16.19 -0.37 33.25
N ILE A 365 -15.78 0.39 32.24
CA ILE A 365 -14.45 0.28 31.65
C ILE A 365 -13.32 0.72 32.59
N ASN A 366 -13.66 1.37 33.70
CA ASN A 366 -12.78 1.78 34.79
C ASN A 366 -12.76 0.76 35.97
N ALA A 367 -13.43 -0.38 35.84
CA ALA A 367 -13.44 -1.39 36.88
C ALA A 367 -12.05 -1.97 37.20
N THR A 368 -11.16 -2.04 36.18
CA THR A 368 -9.76 -2.42 36.38
C THR A 368 -9.02 -1.36 37.20
N ASP A 369 -9.28 -0.09 36.97
CA ASP A 369 -8.68 1.02 37.74
C ASP A 369 -9.13 1.01 39.21
N LEU A 370 -10.38 0.61 39.47
CA LEU A 370 -10.89 0.37 40.80
C LEU A 370 -10.15 -0.78 41.50
N ALA A 371 -9.91 -1.90 40.82
CA ALA A 371 -9.12 -3.00 41.34
C ALA A 371 -7.67 -2.60 41.62
N ASP A 372 -7.07 -1.83 40.71
CA ASP A 372 -5.71 -1.30 40.83
C ASP A 372 -5.59 -0.33 42.02
N TYR A 373 -6.62 0.52 42.24
CA TYR A 373 -6.69 1.40 43.41
C TYR A 373 -6.60 0.62 44.70
N MET A 374 -7.44 -0.41 44.89
CA MET A 374 -7.41 -1.26 46.07
C MET A 374 -6.08 -1.99 46.24
N THR A 375 -5.49 -2.43 45.11
CA THR A 375 -4.20 -3.14 45.14
C THR A 375 -3.07 -2.21 45.57
N LYS A 376 -3.07 -0.95 45.13
CA LYS A 376 -2.10 0.08 45.55
C LYS A 376 -2.25 0.41 47.05
N LYS A 377 -3.43 0.23 47.62
CA LYS A 377 -3.69 0.37 49.08
C LYS A 377 -3.42 -0.92 49.87
N GLY A 378 -2.84 -1.94 49.25
CA GLY A 378 -2.32 -3.13 49.90
C GLY A 378 -3.17 -4.39 49.79
N LEU A 379 -4.31 -4.37 49.09
CA LEU A 379 -5.08 -5.60 48.89
C LEU A 379 -4.41 -6.46 47.79
N PRO A 380 -4.40 -7.80 47.96
CA PRO A 380 -4.02 -8.71 46.90
C PRO A 380 -4.91 -8.50 45.65
N PHE A 381 -4.32 -8.46 44.47
CA PHE A 381 -5.05 -8.18 43.21
C PHE A 381 -6.28 -9.08 43.01
N ARG A 382 -6.19 -10.38 43.34
CA ARG A 382 -7.33 -11.31 43.20
C ARG A 382 -8.50 -10.97 44.12
N THR A 383 -8.22 -10.45 45.32
CA THR A 383 -9.24 -9.94 46.24
C THR A 383 -9.86 -8.65 45.71
N ALA A 384 -9.02 -7.70 45.28
CA ALA A 384 -9.46 -6.45 44.66
C ALA A 384 -10.31 -6.69 43.39
N TYR A 385 -9.90 -7.61 42.53
CA TYR A 385 -10.66 -8.04 41.34
C TYR A 385 -12.06 -8.56 41.71
N LYS A 386 -12.14 -9.42 42.76
CA LYS A 386 -13.43 -9.97 43.22
C LYS A 386 -14.36 -8.87 43.73
N ILE A 387 -13.85 -7.98 44.58
CA ILE A 387 -14.62 -6.85 45.11
C ILE A 387 -15.09 -5.92 43.97
N SER A 388 -14.21 -5.60 43.01
CA SER A 388 -14.57 -4.81 41.85
C SER A 388 -15.69 -5.46 41.03
N GLY A 389 -15.65 -6.77 40.81
CA GLY A 389 -16.71 -7.53 40.13
C GLY A 389 -18.03 -7.51 40.87
N GLU A 390 -18.02 -7.64 42.21
CA GLU A 390 -19.22 -7.56 43.05
C GLU A 390 -19.86 -6.16 43.00
N LEU A 391 -19.04 -5.10 43.02
CA LEU A 391 -19.50 -3.70 42.86
C LEU A 391 -20.10 -3.43 41.48
N VAL A 392 -19.48 -3.97 40.41
CA VAL A 392 -20.04 -3.90 39.05
C VAL A 392 -21.40 -4.60 38.99
N ALA A 393 -21.53 -5.81 39.56
CA ALA A 393 -22.79 -6.54 39.61
C ALA A 393 -23.85 -5.74 40.38
N TRP A 394 -23.48 -5.13 41.49
CA TRP A 394 -24.36 -4.26 42.27
C TRP A 394 -24.85 -3.08 41.45
N CYS A 395 -23.95 -2.40 40.74
CA CYS A 395 -24.28 -1.27 39.86
C CYS A 395 -25.25 -1.68 38.74
N ILE A 396 -25.06 -2.85 38.14
CA ILE A 396 -25.95 -3.38 37.08
C ILE A 396 -27.36 -3.59 37.65
N HIS A 397 -27.49 -4.17 38.85
CA HIS A 397 -28.78 -4.41 39.48
C HIS A 397 -29.52 -3.12 39.85
N HIS A 398 -28.80 -2.04 40.15
CA HIS A 398 -29.36 -0.77 40.56
C HIS A 398 -29.38 0.32 39.47
N ASP A 399 -29.10 -0.07 38.23
CA ASP A 399 -29.01 0.83 37.06
C ASP A 399 -28.17 2.11 37.33
N THR A 400 -26.97 1.90 37.87
CA THR A 400 -26.03 2.96 38.22
C THR A 400 -24.61 2.65 37.74
N VAL A 401 -23.67 3.54 38.02
CA VAL A 401 -22.24 3.44 37.62
C VAL A 401 -21.34 3.52 38.84
N LEU A 402 -20.09 3.06 38.74
CA LEU A 402 -19.13 3.01 39.84
C LEU A 402 -18.88 4.40 40.47
N GLU A 403 -18.80 5.43 39.62
CA GLU A 403 -18.54 6.82 40.01
C GLU A 403 -19.69 7.45 40.85
N ALA A 404 -20.88 6.89 40.73
CA ALA A 404 -22.05 7.39 41.44
C ALA A 404 -22.30 6.66 42.77
N LEU A 405 -21.50 5.65 43.11
CA LEU A 405 -21.65 4.92 44.37
C LEU A 405 -21.25 5.80 45.55
N PRO A 406 -22.11 5.90 46.62
CA PRO A 406 -21.71 6.56 47.85
C PRO A 406 -20.50 5.86 48.49
N LEU A 407 -19.59 6.62 49.10
CA LEU A 407 -18.41 6.07 49.79
C LEU A 407 -18.80 5.04 50.85
N GLU A 408 -19.91 5.27 51.56
CA GLU A 408 -20.44 4.35 52.54
C GLU A 408 -20.82 2.98 51.95
N THR A 409 -21.29 2.97 50.71
CA THR A 409 -21.57 1.72 49.97
C THR A 409 -20.27 1.02 49.60
N LEU A 410 -19.29 1.74 49.11
CA LEU A 410 -17.96 1.19 48.79
C LEU A 410 -17.30 0.58 50.05
N LYS A 411 -17.38 1.26 51.18
CA LYS A 411 -16.82 0.79 52.48
C LYS A 411 -17.46 -0.48 53.00
N GLN A 412 -18.66 -0.84 52.56
CA GLN A 412 -19.27 -2.14 52.92
C GLN A 412 -18.51 -3.32 52.28
N TYR A 413 -17.79 -3.10 51.21
CA TYR A 413 -17.01 -4.11 50.51
C TYR A 413 -15.54 -4.15 50.94
N SER A 414 -14.98 -2.99 51.34
CA SER A 414 -13.61 -2.90 51.86
C SER A 414 -13.36 -1.58 52.61
N ASP A 415 -12.68 -1.65 53.72
CA ASP A 415 -12.27 -0.47 54.52
C ASP A 415 -11.18 0.37 53.82
N VAL A 416 -10.57 -0.10 52.73
CA VAL A 416 -9.51 0.63 52.01
C VAL A 416 -10.04 1.77 51.15
N PHE A 417 -11.36 1.84 50.93
CA PHE A 417 -11.96 2.92 50.16
C PHE A 417 -12.00 4.22 50.95
N ASP A 418 -11.53 5.30 50.32
CA ASP A 418 -11.63 6.68 50.78
C ASP A 418 -12.09 7.60 49.61
N GLU A 419 -12.30 8.90 49.88
CA GLU A 419 -12.74 9.88 48.91
C GLU A 419 -11.87 9.93 47.64
N ASP A 420 -10.60 9.56 47.73
CA ASP A 420 -9.66 9.51 46.60
C ASP A 420 -9.98 8.43 45.56
N VAL A 421 -10.93 7.53 45.84
CA VAL A 421 -11.40 6.51 44.87
C VAL A 421 -12.04 7.16 43.65
N TYR A 422 -12.82 8.23 43.84
CA TYR A 422 -13.49 8.89 42.72
C TYR A 422 -12.51 9.52 41.75
N GLU A 423 -11.43 10.10 42.27
CA GLU A 423 -10.31 10.57 41.40
C GLU A 423 -9.62 9.40 40.72
N ALA A 424 -9.46 8.27 41.41
CA ALA A 424 -8.75 7.12 40.86
C ALA A 424 -9.48 6.48 39.66
N ILE A 425 -10.83 6.48 39.67
CA ILE A 425 -11.67 5.86 38.64
C ILE A 425 -12.24 6.86 37.63
N ALA A 426 -11.96 8.16 37.77
CA ALA A 426 -12.31 9.15 36.76
C ALA A 426 -11.64 8.81 35.42
N LEU A 427 -12.37 8.85 34.30
CA LEU A 427 -11.90 8.37 33.00
C LEU A 427 -10.63 9.11 32.54
N GLU A 428 -10.52 10.41 32.82
CA GLU A 428 -9.35 11.21 32.52
C GLU A 428 -8.11 10.69 33.25
N ASN A 429 -8.26 10.37 34.52
CA ASN A 429 -7.17 9.83 35.33
C ASN A 429 -6.85 8.38 34.97
N CYS A 430 -7.85 7.58 34.59
CA CYS A 430 -7.64 6.23 34.07
C CYS A 430 -6.76 6.25 32.83
N VAL A 431 -6.96 7.19 31.92
CA VAL A 431 -6.13 7.38 30.72
C VAL A 431 -4.75 7.94 31.11
N ALA A 432 -4.70 9.03 31.90
CA ALA A 432 -3.46 9.73 32.25
C ALA A 432 -2.48 8.89 33.06
N ARG A 433 -2.98 7.95 33.89
CA ARG A 433 -2.17 7.04 34.71
C ARG A 433 -1.60 5.84 33.95
N ARG A 434 -2.03 5.56 32.72
CA ARG A 434 -1.48 4.50 31.86
C ARG A 434 -0.18 4.97 31.17
N THR A 435 0.85 5.20 31.98
CA THR A 435 2.13 5.80 31.59
C THR A 435 3.15 4.80 31.05
N SER A 436 2.82 3.51 31.00
CA SER A 436 3.68 2.49 30.39
C SER A 436 3.94 2.86 28.91
N LEU A 437 5.16 2.58 28.45
CA LEU A 437 5.54 2.89 27.07
C LEU A 437 4.54 2.26 26.09
N GLY A 438 4.01 3.07 25.17
CA GLY A 438 2.97 2.66 24.23
C GLY A 438 1.54 2.79 24.75
N GLY A 439 1.33 3.12 26.02
CA GLY A 439 0.01 3.37 26.59
C GLY A 439 -0.62 4.70 26.14
N PRO A 440 -1.92 4.92 26.40
CA PRO A 440 -2.62 6.11 25.93
C PRO A 440 -2.09 7.43 26.50
N ALA A 441 -1.47 7.42 27.69
CA ALA A 441 -0.81 8.60 28.25
C ALA A 441 0.45 9.03 27.44
N SER A 442 1.00 8.16 26.60
CA SER A 442 2.16 8.45 25.74
C SER A 442 1.80 8.85 24.30
N VAL A 443 0.54 9.17 24.03
CA VAL A 443 0.07 9.48 22.65
C VAL A 443 0.85 10.64 22.02
N GLU A 444 1.22 11.64 22.80
CA GLU A 444 2.03 12.78 22.29
C GLU A 444 3.40 12.34 21.81
N ALA A 445 4.05 11.44 22.53
CA ALA A 445 5.34 10.87 22.11
C ALA A 445 5.21 10.02 20.83
N GLN A 446 4.10 9.28 20.69
CA GLN A 446 3.81 8.50 19.48
C GLN A 446 3.62 9.43 18.28
N ILE A 447 2.84 10.51 18.42
CA ILE A 447 2.62 11.54 17.39
C ILE A 447 3.96 12.19 16.99
N ALA A 448 4.75 12.60 17.99
CA ALA A 448 6.06 13.23 17.75
C ALA A 448 7.02 12.30 16.99
N ALA A 449 7.03 11.01 17.32
CA ALA A 449 7.85 10.01 16.62
C ALA A 449 7.48 9.89 15.14
N ILE A 450 6.17 9.81 14.82
CA ILE A 450 5.72 9.75 13.42
C ILE A 450 5.96 11.06 12.68
N LYS A 451 5.76 12.23 13.30
CA LYS A 451 6.11 13.51 12.68
C LYS A 451 7.59 13.64 12.37
N THR A 452 8.44 13.14 13.26
CA THR A 452 9.89 13.08 13.01
C THR A 452 10.18 12.17 11.82
N TYR A 453 9.57 10.98 11.77
CA TYR A 453 9.70 10.07 10.63
C TYR A 453 9.26 10.74 9.32
N LEU A 454 8.08 11.36 9.28
CA LEU A 454 7.57 12.07 8.09
C LEU A 454 8.50 13.19 7.62
N SER A 455 9.11 13.94 8.55
CA SER A 455 10.07 15.01 8.19
C SER A 455 11.37 14.45 7.61
N GLN A 456 11.85 13.31 8.07
CA GLN A 456 13.00 12.61 7.50
C GLN A 456 12.71 12.16 6.06
N GLN A 457 11.54 11.56 5.80
CA GLN A 457 11.14 11.13 4.46
C GLN A 457 11.10 12.30 3.46
N LYS A 458 10.56 13.47 3.88
CA LYS A 458 10.53 14.70 3.05
C LYS A 458 11.92 15.30 2.77
N THR A 459 12.91 14.99 3.59
CA THR A 459 14.29 15.46 3.40
C THR A 459 15.05 14.56 2.43
N ASP A 460 14.85 13.26 2.54
CA ASP A 460 15.47 12.27 1.66
C ASP A 460 15.01 12.45 0.19
N GLU A 461 13.72 12.74 -0.03
CA GLU A 461 13.16 13.04 -1.36
C GLU A 461 13.70 14.35 -2.00
N LYS A 462 14.24 15.27 -1.21
CA LYS A 462 14.83 16.53 -1.74
C LYS A 462 16.34 16.46 -1.95
N GLY A 463 16.97 15.40 -1.47
CA GLY A 463 18.41 15.16 -1.58
C GLY A 463 18.78 14.24 -2.76
N GLU A 464 17.80 13.58 -3.37
CA GLU A 464 17.91 12.82 -4.60
C GLU A 464 17.56 13.70 -5.81
#